data_7de788d0b4b8e32509f6f2447df739f8
#
_entry.id   7de788d0b4b8e32509f6f2447df739f8
#
_cell.length_a   1.000
_cell.length_b   1.000
_cell.length_c   1.000
_cell.angle_alpha   90.00
_cell.angle_beta   90.00
_cell.angle_gamma   90.00
#
_symmetry.space_group_name_H-M   'P 1'
#
loop_
_entity.id
_entity.type
_entity.pdbx_description
1 polymer ?
#
loop_
_entity_poly.entity_id
_entity_poly.type
_entity_poly.pdbx_seq_one_letter_code
_entity_poly.pdbx_strand_id
1 'polypeptide(L)'
;MFGADAQAAEALDGIDVLLNFAGPFAQTAEALMRACMQAGVDYLDITAEINVYRLAERLGAQAGEAGVMLLPGVGWDVVPTDCLAMHVAQRVADPHALNIALQVPGSMSRGSAMSVSEIIGAGLLARVDGELVVTPDAQSRQFDFGDGPVTCQPLSFGDLVTGWHSTGIPNIAMFVHISGEAFPKGDLSQLPDGPSAHERDTHRACAVAEVTGADGSVAISMIETVNGYSYTPLAAIEAARRVLSGERKPGFETPARIFGGEFAESIAGTIITDR
;
A
#
# COMPACT_ATOMS: atom_id res chain seq x y z
N MET A 1 -10.15 24.91 -15.83
CA MET A 1 -9.37 23.85 -15.17
C MET A 1 -8.02 24.34 -14.65
N PHE A 2 -7.40 25.40 -15.20
CA PHE A 2 -6.11 25.96 -14.71
C PHE A 2 -6.16 26.72 -13.37
N GLY A 3 -7.34 27.06 -12.82
CA GLY A 3 -7.44 27.87 -11.61
C GLY A 3 -7.26 27.09 -10.29
N ALA A 4 -7.72 25.85 -10.23
CA ALA A 4 -7.64 25.05 -9.00
C ALA A 4 -6.21 24.52 -8.73
N ASP A 5 -5.52 24.10 -9.79
CA ASP A 5 -4.15 23.56 -9.69
C ASP A 5 -3.16 24.68 -9.30
N ALA A 6 -3.35 25.90 -9.87
CA ALA A 6 -2.52 27.05 -9.52
C ALA A 6 -2.73 27.52 -8.05
N GLN A 7 -3.97 27.50 -7.55
CA GLN A 7 -4.27 27.81 -6.15
C GLN A 7 -3.69 26.77 -5.18
N ALA A 8 -3.73 25.48 -5.57
CA ALA A 8 -3.15 24.43 -4.77
C ALA A 8 -1.62 24.54 -4.72
N ALA A 9 -0.97 24.87 -5.84
CA ALA A 9 0.49 25.08 -5.87
C ALA A 9 0.92 26.31 -5.06
N GLU A 10 0.14 27.40 -5.08
CA GLU A 10 0.40 28.59 -4.27
C GLU A 10 0.28 28.29 -2.76
N ALA A 11 -0.66 27.41 -2.37
CA ALA A 11 -0.81 26.99 -0.98
C ALA A 11 0.36 26.13 -0.47
N LEU A 12 1.22 25.62 -1.37
CA LEU A 12 2.40 24.82 -1.05
C LEU A 12 3.70 25.65 -0.97
N ASP A 13 3.62 26.98 -1.05
CA ASP A 13 4.78 27.82 -0.92
C ASP A 13 5.45 27.67 0.45
N GLY A 14 6.76 27.39 0.46
CA GLY A 14 7.53 27.15 1.68
C GLY A 14 7.29 25.78 2.34
N ILE A 15 6.63 24.85 1.64
CA ILE A 15 6.41 23.47 2.09
C ILE A 15 7.41 22.55 1.39
N ASP A 16 8.04 21.63 2.14
CA ASP A 16 8.97 20.64 1.58
C ASP A 16 8.25 19.32 1.24
N VAL A 17 7.24 18.93 2.04
CA VAL A 17 6.53 17.65 1.91
C VAL A 17 5.03 17.86 2.12
N LEU A 18 4.22 17.33 1.21
CA LEU A 18 2.77 17.19 1.37
C LEU A 18 2.43 15.75 1.71
N LEU A 19 1.76 15.52 2.83
CA LEU A 19 1.23 14.22 3.24
C LEU A 19 -0.30 14.24 3.17
N ASN A 20 -0.85 13.54 2.16
CA ASN A 20 -2.29 13.53 1.88
C ASN A 20 -3.01 12.43 2.66
N PHE A 21 -3.95 12.83 3.54
CA PHE A 21 -4.88 11.94 4.25
C PHE A 21 -6.33 12.07 3.74
N ALA A 22 -6.57 12.84 2.68
CA ALA A 22 -7.91 13.16 2.20
C ALA A 22 -8.40 12.15 1.16
N GLY A 23 -8.93 11.03 1.62
CA GLY A 23 -9.63 10.07 0.77
C GLY A 23 -11.06 10.52 0.39
N PRO A 24 -11.70 9.96 -0.66
CA PRO A 24 -11.13 8.97 -1.60
C PRO A 24 -9.97 9.55 -2.43
N PHE A 25 -8.87 8.81 -2.50
CA PHE A 25 -7.64 9.30 -3.15
C PHE A 25 -7.80 9.40 -4.67
N ALA A 26 -8.66 8.60 -5.28
CA ALA A 26 -9.03 8.74 -6.69
C ALA A 26 -9.51 10.15 -7.07
N GLN A 27 -10.05 10.93 -6.10
CA GLN A 27 -10.56 12.28 -6.32
C GLN A 27 -9.53 13.38 -5.98
N THR A 28 -8.57 13.09 -5.10
CA THR A 28 -7.66 14.12 -4.56
C THR A 28 -6.23 13.98 -5.06
N ALA A 29 -5.75 12.77 -5.33
CA ALA A 29 -4.34 12.50 -5.57
C ALA A 29 -3.80 13.19 -6.82
N GLU A 30 -4.50 13.16 -7.96
CA GLU A 30 -3.97 13.73 -9.22
C GLU A 30 -3.72 15.22 -9.11
N ALA A 31 -4.70 15.97 -8.59
CA ALA A 31 -4.58 17.42 -8.44
C ALA A 31 -3.43 17.78 -7.49
N LEU A 32 -3.30 17.06 -6.37
CA LEU A 32 -2.24 17.29 -5.39
C LEU A 32 -0.85 16.88 -5.92
N MET A 33 -0.72 15.74 -6.60
CA MET A 33 0.55 15.35 -7.24
C MET A 33 1.01 16.39 -8.26
N ARG A 34 0.09 16.90 -9.09
CA ARG A 34 0.41 17.94 -10.08
C ARG A 34 0.80 19.27 -9.41
N ALA A 35 0.09 19.68 -8.35
CA ALA A 35 0.45 20.86 -7.57
C ALA A 35 1.83 20.72 -6.92
N CYS A 36 2.14 19.55 -6.36
CA CYS A 36 3.44 19.24 -5.79
C CYS A 36 4.56 19.35 -6.83
N MET A 37 4.36 18.78 -8.03
CA MET A 37 5.35 18.90 -9.12
C MET A 37 5.55 20.36 -9.58
N GLN A 38 4.51 21.20 -9.55
CA GLN A 38 4.63 22.62 -9.88
C GLN A 38 5.35 23.43 -8.81
N ALA A 39 5.15 23.07 -7.53
CA ALA A 39 5.73 23.78 -6.39
C ALA A 39 7.10 23.24 -5.96
N GLY A 40 7.56 22.12 -6.49
CA GLY A 40 8.81 21.46 -6.07
C GLY A 40 8.69 20.75 -4.71
N VAL A 41 7.50 20.29 -4.34
CA VAL A 41 7.16 19.66 -3.05
C VAL A 41 7.04 18.15 -3.23
N ASP A 42 7.61 17.35 -2.34
CA ASP A 42 7.45 15.90 -2.35
C ASP A 42 6.03 15.50 -1.92
N TYR A 43 5.44 14.53 -2.62
CA TYR A 43 4.09 14.03 -2.37
C TYR A 43 4.11 12.66 -1.71
N LEU A 44 3.41 12.55 -0.59
CA LEU A 44 3.14 11.31 0.13
C LEU A 44 1.63 11.16 0.34
N ASP A 45 1.11 9.92 0.38
CA ASP A 45 -0.26 9.63 0.81
C ASP A 45 -0.37 8.27 1.52
N ILE A 46 -1.56 7.97 2.02
CA ILE A 46 -1.86 6.71 2.69
C ILE A 46 -2.87 5.85 1.90
N THR A 47 -2.88 5.97 0.58
CA THR A 47 -3.84 5.25 -0.28
C THR A 47 -3.65 3.74 -0.25
N ALA A 48 -4.77 3.00 -0.40
CA ALA A 48 -4.81 1.59 -0.81
C ALA A 48 -5.28 1.41 -2.26
N GLU A 49 -5.72 2.48 -2.91
CA GLU A 49 -6.40 2.48 -4.21
C GLU A 49 -5.41 2.26 -5.36
N ILE A 50 -5.40 1.07 -5.97
CA ILE A 50 -4.43 0.70 -7.02
C ILE A 50 -4.32 1.72 -8.17
N ASN A 51 -5.42 2.39 -8.53
CA ASN A 51 -5.40 3.39 -9.60
C ASN A 51 -4.56 4.62 -9.26
N VAL A 52 -4.39 4.95 -7.97
CA VAL A 52 -3.52 6.04 -7.49
C VAL A 52 -2.04 5.67 -7.68
N TYR A 53 -1.65 4.43 -7.39
CA TYR A 53 -0.28 3.94 -7.66
C TYR A 53 0.03 3.95 -9.16
N ARG A 54 -0.91 3.47 -9.99
CA ARG A 54 -0.77 3.53 -11.45
C ARG A 54 -0.68 4.97 -11.98
N LEU A 55 -1.36 5.91 -11.33
CA LEU A 55 -1.26 7.33 -11.66
C LEU A 55 0.12 7.86 -11.29
N ALA A 56 0.60 7.61 -10.06
CA ALA A 56 1.91 8.04 -9.60
C ALA A 56 3.04 7.44 -10.48
N GLU A 57 2.95 6.15 -10.84
CA GLU A 57 3.86 5.49 -11.78
C GLU A 57 3.90 6.20 -13.13
N ARG A 58 2.74 6.52 -13.73
CA ARG A 58 2.66 7.26 -15.01
C ARG A 58 3.23 8.66 -14.92
N LEU A 59 3.10 9.34 -13.78
CA LEU A 59 3.64 10.68 -13.54
C LEU A 59 5.11 10.66 -13.13
N GLY A 60 5.68 9.48 -12.85
CA GLY A 60 7.02 9.33 -12.29
C GLY A 60 8.13 10.03 -13.08
N ALA A 61 8.11 9.93 -14.42
CA ALA A 61 9.09 10.61 -15.26
C ALA A 61 8.98 12.15 -15.14
N GLN A 62 7.75 12.69 -15.16
CA GLN A 62 7.51 14.13 -15.01
C GLN A 62 7.90 14.62 -13.61
N ALA A 63 7.61 13.82 -12.58
CA ALA A 63 8.02 14.11 -11.22
C ALA A 63 9.55 14.11 -11.07
N GLY A 64 10.22 13.15 -11.71
CA GLY A 64 11.69 13.11 -11.78
C GLY A 64 12.29 14.36 -12.42
N GLU A 65 11.74 14.83 -13.54
CA GLU A 65 12.16 16.07 -14.20
C GLU A 65 11.91 17.32 -13.33
N ALA A 66 10.83 17.31 -12.56
CA ALA A 66 10.50 18.37 -11.60
C ALA A 66 11.33 18.30 -10.30
N GLY A 67 12.15 17.26 -10.10
CA GLY A 67 12.91 17.05 -8.88
C GLY A 67 12.07 16.63 -7.67
N VAL A 68 10.85 16.14 -7.91
CA VAL A 68 9.84 15.79 -6.90
C VAL A 68 9.70 14.27 -6.78
N MET A 69 9.58 13.78 -5.57
CA MET A 69 9.23 12.38 -5.28
C MET A 69 7.72 12.20 -5.16
N LEU A 70 7.17 11.16 -5.80
CA LEU A 70 5.83 10.67 -5.59
C LEU A 70 5.91 9.33 -4.84
N LEU A 71 5.51 9.32 -3.58
CA LEU A 71 5.57 8.18 -2.68
C LEU A 71 4.18 7.86 -2.11
N PRO A 72 3.27 7.25 -2.90
CA PRO A 72 1.97 6.83 -2.40
C PRO A 72 2.07 5.63 -1.47
N GLY A 73 1.10 5.48 -0.57
CA GLY A 73 0.94 4.29 0.26
C GLY A 73 1.88 4.20 1.46
N VAL A 74 2.18 5.32 2.12
CA VAL A 74 2.99 5.30 3.36
C VAL A 74 2.17 4.89 4.60
N GLY A 75 1.10 4.10 4.40
CA GLY A 75 0.23 3.55 5.44
C GLY A 75 0.32 2.03 5.57
N TRP A 76 -0.60 1.44 6.35
CA TRP A 76 -0.60 0.00 6.64
C TRP A 76 -0.85 -0.86 5.41
N ASP A 77 -1.61 -0.39 4.45
CA ASP A 77 -1.97 -1.19 3.29
C ASP A 77 -0.78 -1.54 2.38
N VAL A 78 0.34 -0.80 2.45
CA VAL A 78 1.53 -1.04 1.62
C VAL A 78 2.83 -1.09 2.41
N VAL A 79 3.08 -0.25 3.42
CA VAL A 79 4.39 -0.27 4.10
C VAL A 79 4.77 -1.66 4.62
N PRO A 80 3.93 -2.38 5.38
CA PRO A 80 4.28 -3.72 5.85
C PRO A 80 4.47 -4.72 4.72
N THR A 81 3.61 -4.69 3.71
CA THR A 81 3.59 -5.69 2.64
C THR A 81 4.70 -5.50 1.62
N ASP A 82 5.03 -4.27 1.25
CA ASP A 82 6.15 -3.94 0.36
C ASP A 82 7.50 -4.30 1.01
N CYS A 83 7.66 -3.99 2.33
CA CYS A 83 8.83 -4.40 3.10
C CYS A 83 8.92 -5.92 3.24
N LEU A 84 7.80 -6.59 3.54
CA LEU A 84 7.74 -8.05 3.63
C LEU A 84 8.05 -8.72 2.29
N ALA A 85 7.54 -8.17 1.18
CA ALA A 85 7.83 -8.66 -0.16
C ALA A 85 9.34 -8.60 -0.47
N MET A 86 9.99 -7.48 -0.14
CA MET A 86 11.44 -7.33 -0.30
C MET A 86 12.21 -8.31 0.62
N HIS A 87 11.77 -8.49 1.86
CA HIS A 87 12.38 -9.41 2.82
C HIS A 87 12.31 -10.86 2.31
N VAL A 88 11.11 -11.33 1.92
CA VAL A 88 10.94 -12.74 1.51
C VAL A 88 11.57 -13.02 0.14
N ALA A 89 11.61 -12.04 -0.77
CA ALA A 89 12.26 -12.19 -2.07
C ALA A 89 13.75 -12.51 -1.96
N GLN A 90 14.44 -11.97 -0.95
CA GLN A 90 15.87 -12.23 -0.72
C GLN A 90 16.15 -13.66 -0.25
N ARG A 91 15.14 -14.41 0.18
CA ARG A 91 15.25 -15.79 0.68
C ARG A 91 15.14 -16.85 -0.41
N VAL A 92 14.85 -16.44 -1.63
CA VAL A 92 14.66 -17.33 -2.80
C VAL A 92 15.62 -16.92 -3.89
N ALA A 93 16.33 -17.91 -4.46
CA ALA A 93 17.11 -17.66 -5.66
C ALA A 93 16.17 -17.53 -6.87
N ASP A 94 16.41 -16.52 -7.73
CA ASP A 94 15.62 -16.26 -8.94
C ASP A 94 14.10 -16.21 -8.65
N PRO A 95 13.63 -15.24 -7.85
CA PRO A 95 12.24 -15.13 -7.45
C PRO A 95 11.35 -14.83 -8.67
N HIS A 96 10.31 -15.66 -8.88
CA HIS A 96 9.48 -15.64 -10.09
C HIS A 96 8.02 -15.28 -9.82
N ALA A 97 7.48 -15.67 -8.67
CA ALA A 97 6.10 -15.34 -8.28
C ALA A 97 6.01 -14.90 -6.83
N LEU A 98 5.16 -13.91 -6.56
CA LEU A 98 4.88 -13.36 -5.24
C LEU A 98 3.37 -13.37 -4.99
N ASN A 99 2.96 -13.98 -3.89
CA ASN A 99 1.59 -13.91 -3.40
C ASN A 99 1.59 -13.19 -2.04
N ILE A 100 0.77 -12.16 -1.91
CA ILE A 100 0.61 -11.41 -0.67
C ILE A 100 -0.82 -11.55 -0.19
N ALA A 101 -1.01 -11.87 1.09
CA ALA A 101 -2.31 -11.93 1.73
C ALA A 101 -2.36 -11.02 2.94
N LEU A 102 -3.42 -10.23 3.04
CA LEU A 102 -3.71 -9.35 4.16
C LEU A 102 -4.79 -9.96 5.05
N GLN A 103 -4.61 -9.87 6.36
CA GLN A 103 -5.68 -10.14 7.34
C GLN A 103 -6.06 -8.83 8.03
N VAL A 104 -7.29 -8.38 7.78
CA VAL A 104 -7.84 -7.14 8.34
C VAL A 104 -8.88 -7.50 9.40
N PRO A 105 -8.55 -7.41 10.69
CA PRO A 105 -9.49 -7.69 11.76
C PRO A 105 -10.31 -6.44 12.16
N GLY A 106 -11.50 -6.68 12.67
CA GLY A 106 -12.32 -5.64 13.30
C GLY A 106 -13.21 -4.86 12.35
N SER A 107 -13.68 -3.70 12.82
CA SER A 107 -14.58 -2.83 12.07
C SER A 107 -13.80 -1.93 11.08
N MET A 108 -14.47 -1.61 9.98
CA MET A 108 -13.93 -0.75 8.93
C MET A 108 -14.45 0.68 9.09
N SER A 109 -13.59 1.67 8.89
CA SER A 109 -14.01 3.07 8.82
C SER A 109 -14.79 3.36 7.54
N ARG A 110 -15.61 4.41 7.56
CA ARG A 110 -16.27 4.92 6.35
C ARG A 110 -15.27 5.24 5.24
N GLY A 111 -14.14 5.85 5.56
CA GLY A 111 -13.08 6.15 4.58
C GLY A 111 -12.51 4.88 3.94
N SER A 112 -12.19 3.86 4.75
CA SER A 112 -11.71 2.57 4.23
C SER A 112 -12.77 1.87 3.36
N ALA A 113 -14.05 1.92 3.73
CA ALA A 113 -15.12 1.34 2.93
C ALA A 113 -15.28 2.03 1.56
N MET A 114 -15.06 3.34 1.50
CA MET A 114 -15.05 4.09 0.24
C MET A 114 -13.86 3.67 -0.64
N SER A 115 -12.64 3.59 -0.08
CA SER A 115 -11.47 3.10 -0.81
C SER A 115 -11.64 1.67 -1.31
N VAL A 116 -12.24 0.78 -0.52
CA VAL A 116 -12.57 -0.58 -0.96
C VAL A 116 -13.52 -0.57 -2.16
N SER A 117 -14.49 0.34 -2.21
CA SER A 117 -15.39 0.48 -3.36
C SER A 117 -14.63 0.88 -4.62
N GLU A 118 -13.64 1.77 -4.52
CA GLU A 118 -12.75 2.16 -5.62
C GLU A 118 -11.87 0.97 -6.08
N ILE A 119 -11.34 0.19 -5.12
CA ILE A 119 -10.54 -1.02 -5.42
C ILE A 119 -11.39 -2.05 -6.19
N ILE A 120 -12.61 -2.33 -5.73
CA ILE A 120 -13.54 -3.24 -6.41
C ILE A 120 -13.91 -2.71 -7.80
N GLY A 121 -14.13 -1.40 -7.92
CA GLY A 121 -14.43 -0.73 -9.20
C GLY A 121 -13.30 -0.83 -10.22
N ALA A 122 -12.05 -0.98 -9.79
CA ALA A 122 -10.90 -1.20 -10.67
C ALA A 122 -10.88 -2.60 -11.31
N GLY A 123 -11.70 -3.54 -10.80
CA GLY A 123 -11.72 -4.94 -11.22
C GLY A 123 -10.61 -5.77 -10.58
N LEU A 124 -10.67 -7.08 -10.79
CA LEU A 124 -9.62 -7.98 -10.32
C LEU A 124 -8.43 -7.94 -11.29
N LEU A 125 -7.28 -7.58 -10.75
CA LEU A 125 -6.00 -7.49 -11.46
C LEU A 125 -4.97 -8.42 -10.81
N ALA A 126 -4.02 -8.86 -11.62
CA ALA A 126 -2.77 -9.45 -11.16
C ALA A 126 -1.63 -8.92 -12.03
N ARG A 127 -0.39 -9.05 -11.58
CA ARG A 127 0.77 -8.87 -12.44
C ARG A 127 1.15 -10.22 -13.01
N VAL A 128 1.27 -10.32 -14.33
CA VAL A 128 1.66 -11.53 -15.05
C VAL A 128 2.73 -11.14 -16.07
N ASP A 129 3.88 -11.81 -16.01
CA ASP A 129 5.03 -11.53 -16.86
C ASP A 129 5.42 -10.03 -16.90
N GLY A 130 5.31 -9.36 -15.77
CA GLY A 130 5.62 -7.94 -15.61
C GLY A 130 4.49 -6.97 -15.97
N GLU A 131 3.36 -7.43 -16.50
CA GLU A 131 2.25 -6.59 -16.94
C GLU A 131 1.03 -6.71 -15.99
N LEU A 132 0.32 -5.61 -15.74
CA LEU A 132 -0.95 -5.64 -15.02
C LEU A 132 -2.07 -6.10 -15.96
N VAL A 133 -2.65 -7.25 -15.66
CA VAL A 133 -3.72 -7.87 -16.46
C VAL A 133 -4.99 -8.06 -15.64
N VAL A 134 -6.14 -8.06 -16.32
CA VAL A 134 -7.44 -8.35 -15.71
C VAL A 134 -7.59 -9.86 -15.53
N THR A 135 -7.92 -10.30 -14.31
CA THR A 135 -8.05 -11.71 -13.91
C THR A 135 -9.43 -11.98 -13.28
N PRO A 136 -10.53 -11.88 -14.03
CA PRO A 136 -11.88 -11.94 -13.48
C PRO A 136 -12.21 -13.30 -12.82
N ASP A 137 -11.52 -14.35 -13.23
CA ASP A 137 -11.70 -15.73 -12.76
C ASP A 137 -10.68 -16.11 -11.67
N ALA A 138 -9.97 -15.12 -11.07
CA ALA A 138 -9.02 -15.39 -9.99
C ALA A 138 -9.71 -16.13 -8.82
N GLN A 139 -9.10 -17.23 -8.39
CA GLN A 139 -9.65 -18.11 -7.36
C GLN A 139 -9.16 -17.69 -5.97
N SER A 140 -10.00 -17.93 -4.96
CA SER A 140 -9.60 -17.82 -3.57
C SER A 140 -8.45 -18.79 -3.24
N ARG A 141 -7.61 -18.42 -2.27
CA ARG A 141 -6.46 -19.21 -1.83
C ARG A 141 -6.42 -19.25 -0.30
N GLN A 142 -5.80 -20.28 0.26
CA GLN A 142 -5.58 -20.38 1.70
C GLN A 142 -4.20 -19.82 2.09
N PHE A 143 -4.19 -19.04 3.17
CA PHE A 143 -2.97 -18.53 3.83
C PHE A 143 -3.09 -18.73 5.34
N ASP A 144 -1.96 -18.97 5.99
CA ASP A 144 -1.86 -19.15 7.44
C ASP A 144 -1.22 -17.90 8.07
N PHE A 145 -2.01 -17.19 8.89
CA PHE A 145 -1.57 -16.01 9.64
C PHE A 145 -1.13 -16.34 11.08
N GLY A 146 -0.96 -17.62 11.42
CA GLY A 146 -0.49 -18.08 12.74
C GLY A 146 -1.45 -18.99 13.46
N ASP A 147 -2.73 -18.87 13.19
CA ASP A 147 -3.82 -19.64 13.84
C ASP A 147 -4.38 -20.74 12.94
N GLY A 148 -3.66 -21.11 11.89
CA GLY A 148 -4.07 -22.07 10.88
C GLY A 148 -4.57 -21.41 9.57
N PRO A 149 -4.74 -22.23 8.51
CA PRO A 149 -5.07 -21.72 7.19
C PRO A 149 -6.50 -21.15 7.12
N VAL A 150 -6.64 -19.94 6.57
CA VAL A 150 -7.91 -19.28 6.30
C VAL A 150 -8.05 -18.96 4.82
N THR A 151 -9.28 -18.95 4.32
CA THR A 151 -9.55 -18.61 2.91
C THR A 151 -9.46 -17.11 2.71
N CYS A 152 -8.63 -16.69 1.77
CA CYS A 152 -8.47 -15.31 1.32
C CYS A 152 -9.05 -15.13 -0.08
N GLN A 153 -9.73 -14.01 -0.30
CA GLN A 153 -10.29 -13.65 -1.60
C GLN A 153 -9.30 -12.79 -2.39
N PRO A 154 -9.22 -12.95 -3.72
CA PRO A 154 -8.38 -12.08 -4.53
C PRO A 154 -8.90 -10.64 -4.49
N LEU A 155 -7.99 -9.66 -4.40
CA LEU A 155 -8.31 -8.23 -4.42
C LEU A 155 -7.09 -7.44 -4.92
N SER A 156 -7.35 -6.32 -5.61
CA SER A 156 -6.32 -5.54 -6.31
C SER A 156 -5.83 -4.37 -5.46
N PHE A 157 -4.83 -4.61 -4.61
CA PHE A 157 -4.17 -3.56 -3.82
C PHE A 157 -2.94 -2.98 -4.52
N GLY A 158 -2.37 -1.94 -3.92
CA GLY A 158 -1.21 -1.20 -4.42
C GLY A 158 0.03 -2.05 -4.65
N ASP A 159 0.19 -3.16 -3.92
CA ASP A 159 1.37 -4.04 -4.02
C ASP A 159 1.54 -4.72 -5.40
N LEU A 160 0.48 -4.79 -6.21
CA LEU A 160 0.62 -5.18 -7.61
C LEU A 160 1.51 -4.21 -8.41
N VAL A 161 1.66 -2.97 -7.92
CA VAL A 161 2.56 -1.96 -8.48
C VAL A 161 3.84 -1.87 -7.64
N THR A 162 3.72 -1.63 -6.33
CA THR A 162 4.89 -1.41 -5.46
C THR A 162 5.77 -2.64 -5.36
N GLY A 163 5.20 -3.83 -5.19
CA GLY A 163 5.94 -5.09 -5.12
C GLY A 163 6.76 -5.36 -6.39
N TRP A 164 6.25 -5.00 -7.57
CA TRP A 164 7.02 -5.06 -8.82
C TRP A 164 8.22 -4.11 -8.79
N HIS A 165 8.00 -2.87 -8.39
CA HIS A 165 9.08 -1.88 -8.31
C HIS A 165 10.12 -2.20 -7.25
N SER A 166 9.71 -2.80 -6.13
CA SER A 166 10.60 -3.13 -5.00
C SER A 166 11.36 -4.42 -5.21
N THR A 167 10.77 -5.43 -5.88
CA THR A 167 11.37 -6.77 -5.99
C THR A 167 11.77 -7.17 -7.41
N GLY A 168 11.14 -6.59 -8.44
CA GLY A 168 11.28 -7.02 -9.83
C GLY A 168 10.60 -8.36 -10.15
N ILE A 169 9.81 -8.93 -9.22
CA ILE A 169 9.13 -10.22 -9.42
C ILE A 169 8.01 -10.05 -10.46
N PRO A 170 8.03 -10.81 -11.58
CA PRO A 170 7.14 -10.56 -12.71
C PRO A 170 5.70 -11.02 -12.50
N ASN A 171 5.45 -11.92 -11.54
CA ASN A 171 4.12 -12.48 -11.28
C ASN A 171 3.70 -12.17 -9.84
N ILE A 172 2.68 -11.33 -9.66
CA ILE A 172 2.21 -10.90 -8.33
C ILE A 172 0.70 -11.03 -8.25
N ALA A 173 0.21 -11.67 -7.18
CA ALA A 173 -1.21 -11.74 -6.84
C ALA A 173 -1.45 -11.33 -5.39
N MET A 174 -2.57 -10.65 -5.17
CA MET A 174 -2.96 -10.14 -3.86
C MET A 174 -4.25 -10.77 -3.38
N PHE A 175 -4.32 -11.00 -2.07
CA PHE A 175 -5.45 -11.65 -1.41
C PHE A 175 -5.79 -10.93 -0.10
N VAL A 176 -7.04 -11.07 0.35
CA VAL A 176 -7.48 -10.52 1.62
C VAL A 176 -8.37 -11.52 2.37
N HIS A 177 -8.11 -11.67 3.66
CA HIS A 177 -9.03 -12.27 4.61
C HIS A 177 -9.66 -11.19 5.47
N ILE A 178 -10.98 -11.07 5.39
CA ILE A 178 -11.75 -10.16 6.23
C ILE A 178 -12.48 -10.99 7.26
N SER A 179 -12.09 -10.84 8.52
CA SER A 179 -12.77 -11.49 9.63
C SER A 179 -13.97 -10.64 10.07
N GLY A 180 -15.13 -11.27 10.22
CA GLY A 180 -16.39 -10.61 10.59
C GLY A 180 -17.38 -10.54 9.44
N GLU A 181 -18.32 -9.60 9.49
CA GLU A 181 -19.25 -9.39 8.37
C GLU A 181 -18.48 -8.89 7.15
N ALA A 182 -18.64 -9.60 6.04
CA ALA A 182 -18.09 -9.17 4.75
C ALA A 182 -18.48 -7.72 4.47
N PHE A 183 -17.66 -7.02 3.69
CA PHE A 183 -17.78 -5.61 3.30
C PHE A 183 -19.11 -4.96 3.64
N PRO A 184 -19.12 -3.80 4.31
CA PRO A 184 -20.35 -3.16 4.74
C PRO A 184 -21.33 -3.02 3.58
N LYS A 185 -22.53 -3.58 3.74
CA LYS A 185 -23.62 -3.50 2.77
C LYS A 185 -24.55 -2.38 3.19
N GLY A 186 -24.94 -1.53 2.23
CA GLY A 186 -25.91 -0.46 2.48
C GLY A 186 -25.29 0.94 2.42
N ASP A 187 -25.87 1.86 3.18
CA ASP A 187 -25.45 3.26 3.21
C ASP A 187 -24.12 3.44 3.97
N LEU A 188 -23.03 3.66 3.23
CA LEU A 188 -21.70 3.84 3.82
C LEU A 188 -21.61 5.08 4.73
N SER A 189 -22.54 6.04 4.61
CA SER A 189 -22.57 7.23 5.48
C SER A 189 -22.87 6.90 6.94
N GLN A 190 -23.45 5.74 7.21
CA GLN A 190 -23.77 5.25 8.55
C GLN A 190 -22.62 4.49 9.22
N LEU A 191 -21.53 4.24 8.50
CA LEU A 191 -20.37 3.58 9.08
C LEU A 191 -19.66 4.51 10.08
N PRO A 192 -19.02 3.93 11.13
CA PRO A 192 -18.23 4.70 12.08
C PRO A 192 -17.03 5.39 11.39
N ASP A 193 -16.50 6.41 12.02
CA ASP A 193 -15.28 7.08 11.56
C ASP A 193 -14.05 6.18 11.65
N GLY A 194 -14.12 5.07 12.39
CA GLY A 194 -13.09 4.04 12.51
C GLY A 194 -13.33 3.13 13.70
N PRO A 195 -12.47 2.12 13.90
CA PRO A 195 -12.55 1.25 15.06
C PRO A 195 -12.29 2.03 16.35
N SER A 196 -12.97 1.62 17.43
CA SER A 196 -12.77 2.17 18.77
C SER A 196 -11.32 1.98 19.25
N ALA A 197 -10.90 2.74 20.27
CA ALA A 197 -9.58 2.56 20.89
C ALA A 197 -9.40 1.12 21.39
N HIS A 198 -10.43 0.54 22.01
CA HIS A 198 -10.39 -0.85 22.49
C HIS A 198 -10.17 -1.86 21.34
N GLU A 199 -10.85 -1.71 20.21
CA GLU A 199 -10.64 -2.58 19.04
C GLU A 199 -9.22 -2.43 18.49
N ARG A 200 -8.69 -1.20 18.42
CA ARG A 200 -7.31 -0.95 17.97
C ARG A 200 -6.26 -1.55 18.89
N ASP A 201 -6.50 -1.55 20.19
CA ASP A 201 -5.58 -2.12 21.19
C ASP A 201 -5.65 -3.66 21.22
N THR A 202 -6.81 -4.23 20.88
CA THR A 202 -7.06 -5.68 20.98
C THR A 202 -6.68 -6.43 19.69
N HIS A 203 -6.90 -5.83 18.51
CA HIS A 203 -6.70 -6.49 17.24
C HIS A 203 -5.40 -6.06 16.58
N ARG A 204 -4.51 -7.02 16.37
CA ARG A 204 -3.31 -6.85 15.55
C ARG A 204 -3.64 -7.08 14.08
N ALA A 205 -2.88 -6.47 13.21
CA ALA A 205 -3.02 -6.66 11.77
C ALA A 205 -1.85 -7.49 11.24
N CYS A 206 -2.11 -8.39 10.31
CA CYS A 206 -1.13 -9.33 9.79
C CYS A 206 -1.12 -9.34 8.27
N ALA A 207 0.06 -9.64 7.70
CA ALA A 207 0.18 -10.00 6.29
C ALA A 207 1.14 -11.20 6.15
N VAL A 208 0.92 -11.98 5.10
CA VAL A 208 1.78 -13.10 4.70
C VAL A 208 2.25 -12.85 3.27
N ALA A 209 3.53 -13.03 3.01
CA ALA A 209 4.07 -13.07 1.67
C ALA A 209 4.70 -14.45 1.39
N GLU A 210 4.41 -14.99 0.23
CA GLU A 210 4.98 -16.22 -0.29
C GLU A 210 5.67 -15.92 -1.61
N VAL A 211 6.94 -16.25 -1.71
CA VAL A 211 7.72 -16.15 -2.96
C VAL A 211 8.08 -17.53 -3.45
N THR A 212 7.85 -17.76 -4.73
CA THR A 212 8.26 -18.97 -5.44
C THR A 212 9.37 -18.64 -6.44
N GLY A 213 10.47 -19.37 -6.37
CA GLY A 213 11.58 -19.28 -7.31
C GLY A 213 11.30 -20.02 -8.62
N ALA A 214 12.08 -19.74 -9.65
CA ALA A 214 11.99 -20.41 -10.95
C ALA A 214 12.32 -21.93 -10.84
N ASP A 215 13.07 -22.33 -9.83
CA ASP A 215 13.39 -23.74 -9.51
C ASP A 215 12.30 -24.46 -8.70
N GLY A 216 11.22 -23.77 -8.34
CA GLY A 216 10.14 -24.26 -7.50
C GLY A 216 10.41 -24.16 -5.99
N SER A 217 11.53 -23.56 -5.57
CA SER A 217 11.76 -23.23 -4.16
C SER A 217 10.71 -22.24 -3.67
N VAL A 218 10.32 -22.34 -2.40
CA VAL A 218 9.30 -21.48 -1.78
C VAL A 218 9.83 -20.93 -0.47
N ALA A 219 9.70 -19.65 -0.26
CA ALA A 219 9.88 -19.00 1.03
C ALA A 219 8.60 -18.27 1.46
N ILE A 220 8.30 -18.35 2.73
CA ILE A 220 7.14 -17.70 3.34
C ILE A 220 7.62 -16.88 4.53
N SER A 221 7.09 -15.67 4.65
CA SER A 221 7.27 -14.84 5.85
C SER A 221 5.94 -14.18 6.20
N MET A 222 5.75 -13.91 7.48
CA MET A 222 4.61 -13.19 8.02
C MET A 222 5.10 -11.91 8.70
N ILE A 223 4.36 -10.85 8.54
CA ILE A 223 4.51 -9.63 9.32
C ILE A 223 3.29 -9.42 10.20
N GLU A 224 3.52 -9.12 11.46
CA GLU A 224 2.50 -8.73 12.42
C GLU A 224 2.78 -7.30 12.87
N THR A 225 1.73 -6.47 12.91
CA THR A 225 1.83 -5.06 13.33
C THR A 225 0.79 -4.75 14.40
N VAL A 226 0.87 -3.57 15.01
CA VAL A 226 -0.31 -3.01 15.70
C VAL A 226 -1.46 -2.87 14.70
N ASN A 227 -2.67 -2.64 15.19
CA ASN A 227 -3.85 -2.43 14.33
C ASN A 227 -3.55 -1.43 13.21
N GLY A 228 -4.05 -1.68 11.99
CA GLY A 228 -3.75 -0.86 10.80
C GLY A 228 -4.07 0.62 10.97
N TYR A 229 -5.15 0.95 11.72
CA TYR A 229 -5.50 2.36 12.02
C TYR A 229 -4.56 3.02 13.04
N SER A 230 -3.88 2.24 13.88
CA SER A 230 -2.82 2.73 14.77
C SER A 230 -1.47 2.79 14.05
N TYR A 231 -1.22 1.84 13.16
CA TYR A 231 0.03 1.76 12.38
C TYR A 231 0.17 2.89 11.37
N THR A 232 -0.89 3.14 10.58
CA THR A 232 -0.87 4.10 9.46
C THR A 232 -0.34 5.49 9.85
N PRO A 233 -0.83 6.17 10.91
CA PRO A 233 -0.28 7.48 11.26
C PRO A 233 1.18 7.41 11.71
N LEU A 234 1.61 6.33 12.37
CA LEU A 234 3.01 6.16 12.80
C LEU A 234 3.94 6.00 11.59
N ALA A 235 3.57 5.15 10.65
CA ALA A 235 4.34 4.92 9.43
C ALA A 235 4.39 6.17 8.54
N ALA A 236 3.27 6.86 8.36
CA ALA A 236 3.18 8.04 7.54
C ALA A 236 4.03 9.20 8.10
N ILE A 237 4.02 9.41 9.43
CA ILE A 237 4.85 10.42 10.09
C ILE A 237 6.34 10.05 9.98
N GLU A 238 6.69 8.78 10.19
CA GLU A 238 8.09 8.33 10.07
C GLU A 238 8.60 8.46 8.63
N ALA A 239 7.78 8.11 7.63
CA ALA A 239 8.11 8.32 6.23
C ALA A 239 8.36 9.80 5.92
N ALA A 240 7.44 10.69 6.33
CA ALA A 240 7.61 12.14 6.13
C ALA A 240 8.87 12.68 6.83
N ARG A 241 9.15 12.22 8.07
CA ARG A 241 10.35 12.59 8.80
C ARG A 241 11.64 12.18 8.06
N ARG A 242 11.68 10.97 7.50
CA ARG A 242 12.83 10.48 6.72
C ARG A 242 13.02 11.29 5.44
N VAL A 243 11.92 11.56 4.71
CA VAL A 243 11.98 12.42 3.50
C VAL A 243 12.52 13.81 3.83
N LEU A 244 12.04 14.45 4.89
CA LEU A 244 12.56 15.74 5.38
C LEU A 244 14.03 15.66 5.83
N SER A 245 14.53 14.48 6.20
CA SER A 245 15.93 14.24 6.52
C SER A 245 16.81 13.95 5.30
N GLY A 246 16.22 13.94 4.08
CA GLY A 246 16.93 13.75 2.83
C GLY A 246 16.86 12.33 2.25
N GLU A 247 16.14 11.38 2.88
CA GLU A 247 15.88 10.06 2.32
C GLU A 247 14.78 10.17 1.24
N ARG A 248 15.14 10.70 0.09
CA ARG A 248 14.22 10.97 -1.02
C ARG A 248 14.90 10.73 -2.36
N LYS A 249 14.10 10.41 -3.36
CA LYS A 249 14.54 10.26 -4.75
C LYS A 249 13.44 10.73 -5.69
N PRO A 250 13.71 11.69 -6.58
CA PRO A 250 12.72 12.18 -7.54
C PRO A 250 12.18 11.09 -8.47
N GLY A 251 10.89 11.17 -8.78
CA GLY A 251 10.15 10.20 -9.56
C GLY A 251 9.15 9.41 -8.70
N PHE A 252 8.63 8.31 -9.26
CA PHE A 252 7.79 7.37 -8.51
C PHE A 252 8.67 6.43 -7.67
N GLU A 253 8.39 6.35 -6.39
CA GLU A 253 9.09 5.47 -5.45
C GLU A 253 8.11 4.67 -4.58
N THR A 254 8.61 3.62 -3.94
CA THR A 254 7.86 2.79 -3.00
C THR A 254 8.52 2.83 -1.62
N PRO A 255 7.76 2.57 -0.53
CA PRO A 255 8.32 2.61 0.82
C PRO A 255 9.55 1.72 1.00
N ALA A 256 9.50 0.48 0.53
CA ALA A 256 10.62 -0.45 0.69
C ALA A 256 11.83 -0.08 -0.19
N ARG A 257 11.62 0.51 -1.37
CA ARG A 257 12.74 0.96 -2.22
C ARG A 257 13.49 2.13 -1.64
N ILE A 258 12.77 3.08 -1.03
CA ILE A 258 13.40 4.31 -0.56
C ILE A 258 13.95 4.18 0.87
N PHE A 259 13.27 3.41 1.73
CA PHE A 259 13.62 3.31 3.15
C PHE A 259 14.25 1.96 3.56
N GLY A 260 14.30 0.97 2.64
CA GLY A 260 14.77 -0.39 2.92
C GLY A 260 13.67 -1.33 3.40
N GLY A 261 13.91 -2.63 3.27
CA GLY A 261 12.96 -3.68 3.70
C GLY A 261 12.68 -3.69 5.20
N GLU A 262 13.59 -3.17 6.01
CA GLU A 262 13.46 -3.04 7.47
C GLU A 262 12.61 -1.84 7.92
N PHE A 263 12.15 -0.99 7.00
CA PHE A 263 11.37 0.20 7.35
C PHE A 263 10.13 -0.13 8.17
N ALA A 264 9.40 -1.19 7.79
CA ALA A 264 8.20 -1.59 8.53
C ALA A 264 8.50 -1.92 10.00
N GLU A 265 9.63 -2.58 10.29
CA GLU A 265 10.02 -2.94 11.66
C GLU A 265 10.53 -1.76 12.49
N SER A 266 10.82 -0.62 11.85
CA SER A 266 11.11 0.63 12.57
C SER A 266 9.86 1.21 13.25
N ILE A 267 8.67 0.76 12.87
CA ILE A 267 7.39 1.13 13.50
C ILE A 267 7.14 0.19 14.68
N ALA A 268 6.99 0.78 15.87
CA ALA A 268 6.85 0.03 17.11
C ALA A 268 5.74 -1.03 17.06
N GLY A 269 6.02 -2.22 17.56
CA GLY A 269 5.09 -3.34 17.60
C GLY A 269 4.98 -4.10 16.28
N THR A 270 5.95 -3.94 15.38
CA THR A 270 6.05 -4.69 14.13
C THR A 270 7.09 -5.77 14.24
N ILE A 271 6.79 -6.97 13.77
CA ILE A 271 7.67 -8.14 13.79
C ILE A 271 7.50 -8.92 12.49
N ILE A 272 8.60 -9.26 11.82
CA ILE A 272 8.64 -10.22 10.71
C ILE A 272 9.06 -11.59 11.27
N THR A 273 8.37 -12.64 10.85
CA THR A 273 8.65 -14.04 11.21
C THR A 273 8.75 -14.89 9.95
N ASP A 274 9.87 -15.56 9.78
CA ASP A 274 10.11 -16.52 8.71
C ASP A 274 9.43 -17.88 9.01
N ARG A 275 8.93 -18.54 7.95
CA ARG A 275 8.24 -19.82 8.05
C ARG A 275 8.75 -20.83 7.02
#